data_cae97bfdcae66ba48f64c383d3e07a49
#
_entry.id   cae97bfdcae66ba48f64c383d3e07a49
#
_cell.length_a   1.000
_cell.length_b   1.000
_cell.length_c   1.000
_cell.angle_alpha   90.00
_cell.angle_beta   90.00
_cell.angle_gamma   90.00
#
_symmetry.space_group_name_H-M   'P 1'
#
loop_
_entity.id
_entity.type
_entity.pdbx_description
1 polymer ?
#
loop_
_entity_poly.entity_id
_entity_poly.type
_entity_poly.pdbx_seq_one_letter_code
_entity_poly.pdbx_strand_id
1 'polypeptide(L)'
;MQPAKTSGKLPVVLVVHENRGLNPHIEDIARRLALDNFVAFAPDALTPLGGYPGDEDKARELFPKLDQTKTREDFVTAAAFLKARPECTGRIGAVGFCYGGGIVNMLATRVPELAAAVPFYGGAPPVADVPKIKAALLLQFSETDE
;
A
#
# COMPACT_ATOMS: atom_id res chain seq x y z
N MET A 1 -2.82 -11.47 4.04
CA MET A 1 -3.97 -12.36 4.34
C MET A 1 -4.49 -13.00 3.06
N GLN A 2 -4.93 -14.22 3.13
CA GLN A 2 -5.53 -14.97 2.02
C GLN A 2 -6.87 -15.55 2.48
N PRO A 3 -7.89 -15.61 1.61
CA PRO A 3 -9.16 -16.23 1.95
C PRO A 3 -8.99 -17.71 2.32
N ALA A 4 -9.70 -18.16 3.35
CA ALA A 4 -9.57 -19.52 3.90
C ALA A 4 -10.08 -20.67 2.98
N LYS A 5 -10.66 -20.37 1.81
CA LYS A 5 -11.38 -21.36 0.97
C LYS A 5 -11.19 -21.17 -0.54
N THR A 6 -10.08 -20.65 -1.02
CA THR A 6 -9.86 -20.56 -2.47
C THR A 6 -8.90 -21.62 -2.97
N SER A 7 -9.39 -22.46 -3.87
CA SER A 7 -8.55 -23.33 -4.71
C SER A 7 -8.18 -22.55 -5.98
N GLY A 8 -7.08 -21.81 -5.98
CA GLY A 8 -6.63 -21.11 -7.19
C GLY A 8 -5.82 -19.86 -6.87
N LYS A 9 -5.26 -19.28 -7.92
CA LYS A 9 -4.52 -18.02 -7.83
C LYS A 9 -5.47 -16.84 -7.72
N LEU A 10 -5.10 -15.86 -6.89
CA LEU A 10 -5.87 -14.64 -6.67
C LEU A 10 -5.06 -13.40 -7.07
N PRO A 11 -5.71 -12.29 -7.45
CA PRO A 11 -5.03 -11.00 -7.55
C PRO A 11 -4.58 -10.54 -6.15
N VAL A 12 -3.50 -9.77 -6.12
CA VAL A 12 -2.91 -9.28 -4.86
C VAL A 12 -3.20 -7.78 -4.71
N VAL A 13 -3.46 -7.35 -3.48
CA VAL A 13 -3.56 -5.94 -3.12
C VAL A 13 -2.55 -5.61 -2.03
N LEU A 14 -1.69 -4.63 -2.32
CA LEU A 14 -0.81 -4.00 -1.35
C LEU A 14 -1.61 -2.92 -0.60
N VAL A 15 -1.69 -3.03 0.72
CA VAL A 15 -2.40 -2.07 1.58
C VAL A 15 -1.38 -1.23 2.32
N VAL A 16 -1.38 0.09 2.10
CA VAL A 16 -0.39 0.99 2.67
C VAL A 16 -1.03 1.88 3.72
N HIS A 17 -0.54 1.75 4.95
CA HIS A 17 -1.05 2.47 6.12
C HIS A 17 -0.72 3.97 6.12
N GLU A 18 -1.34 4.72 7.01
CA GLU A 18 -1.07 6.13 7.29
C GLU A 18 0.21 6.32 8.11
N ASN A 19 0.52 7.55 8.50
CA ASN A 19 1.62 7.89 9.42
C ASN A 19 1.42 7.37 10.86
N ARG A 20 0.35 6.61 11.10
CA ARG A 20 0.02 5.95 12.37
C ARG A 20 0.45 4.49 12.43
N GLY A 21 1.17 4.01 11.40
CA GLY A 21 1.64 2.64 11.33
C GLY A 21 0.56 1.62 10.98
N LEU A 22 0.94 0.34 11.06
CA LEU A 22 0.05 -0.80 10.81
C LEU A 22 -0.88 -1.02 12.01
N ASN A 23 -1.85 -0.13 12.18
CA ASN A 23 -2.83 -0.19 13.25
C ASN A 23 -3.98 -1.18 12.96
N PRO A 24 -4.85 -1.50 13.94
CA PRO A 24 -5.96 -2.44 13.75
C PRO A 24 -6.92 -2.07 12.62
N HIS A 25 -7.08 -0.77 12.29
CA HIS A 25 -7.92 -0.33 11.18
C HIS A 25 -7.36 -0.81 9.83
N ILE A 26 -6.08 -0.63 9.59
CA ILE A 26 -5.42 -1.08 8.35
C ILE A 26 -5.40 -2.60 8.25
N GLU A 27 -5.21 -3.30 9.38
CA GLU A 27 -5.36 -4.76 9.41
C GLU A 27 -6.78 -5.20 9.04
N ASP A 28 -7.81 -4.48 9.49
CA ASP A 28 -9.20 -4.78 9.14
C ASP A 28 -9.47 -4.56 7.65
N ILE A 29 -8.93 -3.52 7.05
CA ILE A 29 -9.00 -3.30 5.59
C ILE A 29 -8.39 -4.48 4.84
N ALA A 30 -7.21 -4.96 5.26
CA ALA A 30 -6.59 -6.13 4.65
C ALA A 30 -7.45 -7.38 4.80
N ARG A 31 -8.11 -7.58 5.95
CA ARG A 31 -9.04 -8.70 6.16
C ARG A 31 -10.26 -8.60 5.24
N ARG A 32 -10.85 -7.43 5.06
CA ARG A 32 -12.00 -7.20 4.16
C ARG A 32 -11.64 -7.50 2.72
N LEU A 33 -10.49 -7.02 2.24
CA LEU A 33 -10.01 -7.35 0.90
C LEU A 33 -9.79 -8.86 0.72
N ALA A 34 -9.32 -9.55 1.77
CA ALA A 34 -9.20 -11.00 1.72
C ALA A 34 -10.57 -11.70 1.61
N LEU A 35 -11.63 -11.14 2.23
CA LEU A 35 -13.01 -11.66 2.06
C LEU A 35 -13.54 -11.43 0.65
N ASP A 36 -13.06 -10.39 -0.05
CA ASP A 36 -13.41 -10.08 -1.44
C ASP A 36 -12.52 -10.81 -2.47
N ASN A 37 -11.90 -11.92 -2.08
CA ASN A 37 -11.08 -12.78 -2.93
C ASN A 37 -9.79 -12.13 -3.45
N PHE A 38 -9.15 -11.29 -2.65
CA PHE A 38 -7.79 -10.81 -2.89
C PHE A 38 -6.80 -11.48 -1.92
N VAL A 39 -5.56 -11.61 -2.34
CA VAL A 39 -4.45 -11.77 -1.39
C VAL A 39 -4.07 -10.36 -0.93
N ALA A 40 -4.40 -10.01 0.29
CA ALA A 40 -4.09 -8.71 0.86
C ALA A 40 -2.78 -8.77 1.67
N PHE A 41 -1.88 -7.82 1.42
CA PHE A 41 -0.62 -7.68 2.13
C PHE A 41 -0.45 -6.24 2.61
N ALA A 42 -0.31 -6.07 3.91
CA ALA A 42 -0.13 -4.77 4.56
C ALA A 42 1.24 -4.76 5.27
N PRO A 43 2.32 -4.32 4.61
CA PRO A 43 3.62 -4.19 5.27
C PRO A 43 3.61 -3.04 6.27
N ASP A 44 4.33 -3.22 7.37
CA ASP A 44 4.53 -2.17 8.36
C ASP A 44 5.81 -1.39 8.05
N ALA A 45 5.66 -0.12 7.63
CA ALA A 45 6.78 0.77 7.36
C ALA A 45 7.66 1.02 8.59
N LEU A 46 7.12 0.85 9.80
CA LEU A 46 7.87 1.02 11.05
C LEU A 46 8.74 -0.19 11.41
N THR A 47 8.71 -1.28 10.64
CA THR A 47 9.53 -2.49 10.90
C THR A 47 11.00 -2.18 11.22
N PRO A 48 11.72 -1.26 10.53
CA PRO A 48 13.10 -0.92 10.85
C PRO A 48 13.29 -0.28 12.23
N LEU A 49 12.23 0.24 12.84
CA LEU A 49 12.21 0.89 14.15
C LEU A 49 11.55 0.02 15.23
N GLY A 50 11.34 -1.27 14.96
CA GLY A 50 10.70 -2.21 15.87
C GLY A 50 9.24 -2.52 15.58
N GLY A 51 8.67 -1.95 14.52
CA GLY A 51 7.30 -2.15 14.08
C GLY A 51 6.30 -1.24 14.80
N TYR A 52 5.02 -1.48 14.54
CA TYR A 52 3.91 -0.75 15.17
C TYR A 52 3.94 -0.92 16.70
N PRO A 53 4.04 0.17 17.48
CA PRO A 53 4.25 0.11 18.93
C PRO A 53 2.97 -0.21 19.73
N GLY A 54 1.85 -0.53 19.07
CA GLY A 54 0.55 -0.75 19.74
C GLY A 54 -0.20 0.53 20.13
N ASP A 55 0.32 1.69 19.72
CA ASP A 55 -0.23 3.00 20.05
C ASP A 55 0.03 3.95 18.86
N GLU A 56 -1.02 4.66 18.41
CA GLU A 56 -0.96 5.50 17.21
C GLU A 56 -0.15 6.77 17.41
N ASP A 57 -0.15 7.36 18.62
CA ASP A 57 0.61 8.58 18.89
C ASP A 57 2.12 8.26 18.93
N LYS A 58 2.49 7.14 19.53
CA LYS A 58 3.88 6.65 19.50
C LYS A 58 4.32 6.31 18.07
N ALA A 59 3.43 5.72 17.26
CA ALA A 59 3.73 5.46 15.85
C ALA A 59 4.00 6.78 15.10
N ARG A 60 3.21 7.82 15.33
CA ARG A 60 3.41 9.16 14.74
C ARG A 60 4.75 9.78 15.14
N GLU A 61 5.21 9.57 16.39
CA GLU A 61 6.53 10.04 16.86
C GLU A 61 7.70 9.28 16.21
N LEU A 62 7.51 8.01 15.86
CA LEU A 62 8.51 7.20 15.16
C LEU A 62 8.60 7.54 13.68
N PHE A 63 7.49 7.91 13.06
CA PHE A 63 7.38 8.07 11.62
C PHE A 63 8.39 9.03 10.98
N PRO A 64 8.70 10.22 11.59
CA PRO A 64 9.73 11.12 11.09
C PRO A 64 11.17 10.56 11.16
N LYS A 65 11.39 9.48 11.91
CA LYS A 65 12.70 8.82 12.06
C LYS A 65 12.98 7.79 10.97
N LEU A 66 11.99 7.51 10.12
CA LEU A 66 12.16 6.60 8.99
C LEU A 66 13.07 7.23 7.92
N ASP A 67 13.94 6.40 7.35
CA ASP A 67 14.59 6.70 6.08
C ASP A 67 13.52 6.59 4.96
N GLN A 68 12.97 7.74 4.56
CA GLN A 68 11.89 7.79 3.58
C GLN A 68 12.30 7.24 2.21
N THR A 69 13.58 7.38 1.83
CA THR A 69 14.09 6.83 0.57
C THR A 69 14.06 5.31 0.62
N LYS A 70 14.64 4.75 1.68
CA LYS A 70 14.63 3.29 1.89
C LYS A 70 13.20 2.74 2.01
N THR A 71 12.34 3.41 2.75
CA THR A 71 10.95 2.97 2.93
C THR A 71 10.21 2.90 1.59
N ARG A 72 10.42 3.87 0.69
CA ARG A 72 9.84 3.82 -0.67
C ARG A 72 10.35 2.63 -1.47
N GLU A 73 11.66 2.32 -1.40
CA GLU A 73 12.24 1.14 -2.05
C GLU A 73 11.69 -0.17 -1.46
N ASP A 74 11.47 -0.22 -0.16
CA ASP A 74 10.88 -1.38 0.51
C ASP A 74 9.45 -1.64 -0.02
N PHE A 75 8.63 -0.62 -0.28
CA PHE A 75 7.31 -0.77 -0.91
C PHE A 75 7.37 -1.23 -2.37
N VAL A 76 8.33 -0.74 -3.15
CA VAL A 76 8.56 -1.24 -4.53
C VAL A 76 8.97 -2.72 -4.49
N THR A 77 9.85 -3.08 -3.56
CA THR A 77 10.29 -4.46 -3.35
C THR A 77 9.11 -5.35 -2.92
N ALA A 78 8.25 -4.86 -2.01
CA ALA A 78 7.04 -5.57 -1.58
C ALA A 78 6.11 -5.85 -2.76
N ALA A 79 5.92 -4.90 -3.67
CA ALA A 79 5.11 -5.09 -4.87
C ALA A 79 5.69 -6.21 -5.78
N ALA A 80 7.01 -6.20 -6.01
CA ALA A 80 7.68 -7.23 -6.80
C ALA A 80 7.59 -8.61 -6.12
N PHE A 81 7.79 -8.67 -4.80
CA PHE A 81 7.67 -9.90 -4.02
C PHE A 81 6.27 -10.50 -4.13
N LEU A 82 5.23 -9.68 -3.99
CA LEU A 82 3.84 -10.15 -4.07
C LEU A 82 3.49 -10.67 -5.46
N LYS A 83 3.95 -10.00 -6.52
CA LYS A 83 3.73 -10.43 -7.89
C LYS A 83 4.33 -11.81 -8.18
N ALA A 84 5.47 -12.11 -7.55
CA ALA A 84 6.20 -13.37 -7.73
C ALA A 84 5.62 -14.53 -6.91
N ARG A 85 4.65 -14.30 -6.02
CA ARG A 85 4.06 -15.32 -5.17
C ARG A 85 3.32 -16.37 -6.00
N PRO A 86 3.46 -17.67 -5.70
CA PRO A 86 2.81 -18.75 -6.45
C PRO A 86 1.29 -18.70 -6.39
N GLU A 87 0.72 -18.14 -5.31
CA GLU A 87 -0.72 -17.94 -5.12
C GLU A 87 -1.26 -16.71 -5.85
N CYS A 88 -0.40 -15.88 -6.45
CA CYS A 88 -0.79 -14.69 -7.20
C CYS A 88 -1.08 -15.00 -8.66
N THR A 89 -2.10 -14.34 -9.24
CA THR A 89 -2.38 -14.37 -10.69
C THR A 89 -1.37 -13.57 -11.51
N GLY A 90 -0.45 -12.85 -10.89
CA GLY A 90 0.43 -11.85 -11.51
C GLY A 90 -0.21 -10.45 -11.58
N ARG A 91 -1.50 -10.31 -11.23
CA ARG A 91 -2.17 -8.99 -11.15
C ARG A 91 -2.01 -8.42 -9.75
N ILE A 92 -1.46 -7.21 -9.68
CA ILE A 92 -1.25 -6.50 -8.43
C ILE A 92 -1.92 -5.13 -8.47
N GLY A 93 -2.63 -4.79 -7.39
CA GLY A 93 -3.16 -3.46 -7.10
C GLY A 93 -2.57 -2.91 -5.82
N ALA A 94 -2.77 -1.62 -5.58
CA ALA A 94 -2.40 -0.96 -4.33
C ALA A 94 -3.51 -0.03 -3.85
N VAL A 95 -3.73 0.00 -2.54
CA VAL A 95 -4.59 0.96 -1.86
C VAL A 95 -3.83 1.55 -0.69
N GLY A 96 -3.99 2.84 -0.44
CA GLY A 96 -3.30 3.50 0.66
C GLY A 96 -3.95 4.80 1.08
N PHE A 97 -3.67 5.20 2.31
CA PHE A 97 -4.37 6.28 3.00
C PHE A 97 -3.36 7.33 3.47
N CYS A 98 -3.62 8.62 3.25
CA CYS A 98 -2.75 9.73 3.64
C CYS A 98 -1.32 9.53 3.11
N TYR A 99 -0.33 9.33 3.98
CA TYR A 99 1.03 8.92 3.59
C TYR A 99 1.01 7.71 2.65
N GLY A 100 0.21 6.69 2.98
CA GLY A 100 0.05 5.51 2.15
C GLY A 100 -0.56 5.82 0.78
N GLY A 101 -1.45 6.80 0.69
CA GLY A 101 -1.94 7.30 -0.60
C GLY A 101 -0.82 7.89 -1.46
N GLY A 102 0.10 8.65 -0.85
CA GLY A 102 1.31 9.15 -1.53
C GLY A 102 2.24 8.03 -2.00
N ILE A 103 2.40 6.97 -1.19
CA ILE A 103 3.16 5.77 -1.59
C ILE A 103 2.48 5.06 -2.77
N VAL A 104 1.14 4.94 -2.77
CA VAL A 104 0.39 4.33 -3.87
C VAL A 104 0.56 5.14 -5.16
N ASN A 105 0.53 6.46 -5.10
CA ASN A 105 0.83 7.34 -6.23
C ASN A 105 2.27 7.12 -6.75
N MET A 106 3.24 7.03 -5.86
CA MET A 106 4.64 6.72 -6.21
C MET A 106 4.76 5.33 -6.87
N LEU A 107 4.08 4.31 -6.32
CA LEU A 107 4.08 2.97 -6.91
C LEU A 107 3.48 2.98 -8.32
N ALA A 108 2.42 3.74 -8.57
CA ALA A 108 1.82 3.88 -9.90
C ALA A 108 2.81 4.45 -10.93
N THR A 109 3.75 5.31 -10.51
CA THR A 109 4.79 5.84 -11.41
C THR A 109 5.99 4.92 -11.59
N ARG A 110 6.28 4.03 -10.61
CA ARG A 110 7.52 3.24 -10.56
C ARG A 110 7.34 1.76 -10.84
N VAL A 111 6.12 1.25 -10.75
CA VAL A 111 5.79 -0.17 -10.97
C VAL A 111 4.92 -0.27 -12.22
N PRO A 112 5.50 -0.45 -13.42
CA PRO A 112 4.76 -0.44 -14.68
C PRO A 112 3.68 -1.52 -14.78
N GLU A 113 3.82 -2.59 -14.00
CA GLU A 113 2.90 -3.71 -13.97
C GLU A 113 1.79 -3.58 -12.93
N LEU A 114 1.76 -2.46 -12.18
CA LEU A 114 0.65 -2.18 -11.28
C LEU A 114 -0.63 -2.04 -12.09
N ALA A 115 -1.62 -2.90 -11.82
CA ALA A 115 -2.86 -2.94 -12.59
C ALA A 115 -3.86 -1.86 -12.14
N ALA A 116 -3.89 -1.57 -10.84
CA ALA A 116 -4.79 -0.57 -10.26
C ALA A 116 -4.15 0.11 -9.04
N ALA A 117 -4.47 1.39 -8.85
CA ALA A 117 -4.02 2.17 -7.71
C ALA A 117 -5.19 3.01 -7.16
N VAL A 118 -5.42 2.90 -5.86
CA VAL A 118 -6.50 3.61 -5.14
C VAL A 118 -5.89 4.43 -4.01
N PRO A 119 -5.37 5.62 -4.29
CA PRO A 119 -4.86 6.52 -3.27
C PRO A 119 -6.00 7.33 -2.63
N PHE A 120 -6.10 7.29 -1.31
CA PHE A 120 -6.97 8.15 -0.51
C PHE A 120 -6.17 9.33 0.02
N TYR A 121 -6.58 10.56 -0.33
CA TYR A 121 -5.99 11.82 0.15
C TYR A 121 -4.45 11.79 0.26
N GLY A 122 -3.80 11.22 -0.74
CA GLY A 122 -2.35 11.08 -0.80
C GLY A 122 -1.69 12.20 -1.61
N GLY A 123 -0.46 12.56 -1.22
CA GLY A 123 0.35 13.51 -1.98
C GLY A 123 0.55 13.07 -3.42
N ALA A 124 0.49 14.03 -4.35
CA ALA A 124 0.71 13.77 -5.77
C ALA A 124 2.19 13.41 -6.05
N PRO A 125 2.46 12.57 -7.06
CA PRO A 125 3.82 12.34 -7.52
C PRO A 125 4.35 13.57 -8.27
N PRO A 126 5.68 13.66 -8.52
CA PRO A 126 6.22 14.70 -9.39
C PRO A 126 5.50 14.70 -10.76
N VAL A 127 5.13 15.88 -11.25
CA VAL A 127 4.39 16.03 -12.53
C VAL A 127 5.11 15.33 -13.68
N ALA A 128 6.45 15.38 -13.70
CA ALA A 128 7.28 14.72 -14.72
C ALA A 128 7.14 13.18 -14.71
N ASP A 129 6.68 12.59 -13.61
CA ASP A 129 6.50 11.14 -13.48
C ASP A 129 5.08 10.67 -13.85
N VAL A 130 4.10 11.58 -13.87
CA VAL A 130 2.71 11.26 -14.19
C VAL A 130 2.54 10.51 -15.52
N PRO A 131 3.25 10.85 -16.61
CA PRO A 131 3.15 10.11 -17.86
C PRO A 131 3.61 8.64 -17.80
N LYS A 132 4.31 8.23 -16.75
CA LYS A 132 4.76 6.86 -16.54
C LYS A 132 3.66 5.93 -16.02
N ILE A 133 2.57 6.51 -15.51
CA ILE A 133 1.47 5.75 -14.91
C ILE A 133 0.72 4.96 -15.98
N LYS A 134 0.63 3.65 -15.77
CA LYS A 134 -0.13 2.72 -16.62
C LYS A 134 -1.30 2.09 -15.85
N ALA A 135 -1.28 2.16 -14.53
CA ALA A 135 -2.33 1.64 -13.67
C ALA A 135 -3.66 2.38 -13.90
N ALA A 136 -4.78 1.66 -13.77
CA ALA A 136 -6.07 2.31 -13.58
C ALA A 136 -6.07 3.04 -12.23
N LEU A 137 -6.45 4.33 -12.21
CA LEU A 137 -6.46 5.15 -11.01
C LEU A 137 -7.89 5.40 -10.53
N LEU A 138 -8.11 5.23 -9.24
CA LEU A 138 -9.29 5.72 -8.53
C LEU A 138 -8.83 6.64 -7.41
N LEU A 139 -8.83 7.95 -7.69
CA LEU A 139 -8.40 8.97 -6.75
C LEU A 139 -9.55 9.35 -5.81
N GLN A 140 -9.31 9.27 -4.51
CA GLN A 140 -10.28 9.58 -3.47
C GLN A 140 -9.81 10.79 -2.64
N PHE A 141 -10.53 11.89 -2.77
CA PHE A 141 -10.31 13.12 -2.02
C PHE A 141 -11.64 13.63 -1.46
N SER A 142 -11.60 14.34 -0.34
CA SER A 142 -12.74 15.13 0.10
C SER A 142 -12.81 16.45 -0.68
N GLU A 143 -13.96 17.10 -0.64
CA GLU A 143 -14.14 18.42 -1.28
C GLU A 143 -13.22 19.50 -0.69
N THR A 144 -12.77 19.29 0.54
CA THR A 144 -11.94 20.24 1.32
C THR A 144 -10.49 19.79 1.52
N ASP A 145 -10.04 18.75 0.84
CA ASP A 145 -8.64 18.33 0.87
C ASP A 145 -7.78 19.39 0.14
N GLU A 146 -6.72 19.89 0.84
CA GLU A 146 -5.77 20.87 0.31
C GLU A 146 -4.60 20.21 -0.44
#